data_c6f60057150b33cff30bfe99000dfca2
#
_entry.id   c6f60057150b33cff30bfe99000dfca2
#
_cell.length_a   1.000
_cell.length_b   1.000
_cell.length_c   1.000
_cell.angle_alpha   90.00
_cell.angle_beta   90.00
_cell.angle_gamma   90.00
#
_symmetry.space_group_name_H-M   'P 1'
#
loop_
_entity.id
_entity.type
_entity.pdbx_description
1 polymer ?
#
loop_
_entity_poly.entity_id
_entity_poly.type
_entity_poly.pdbx_seq_one_letter_code
_entity_poly.pdbx_strand_id
1 'polypeptide(L)'
;MSDKNVQIRSANENDLDAINQVIEQAVMGWQLPERVKRLALPSYRYNELDLKYFTLIIAERNNSIVAVAAWDTDSHQGPRDRDGLLLHGIYVHPEHQRCGIGGRLLTELENVAREQNMDGVLVKAQNDAVAFFLARGLSKLDTQDLQRDYENRYWKQLS
;
A
#
# COMPACT_ATOMS: atom_id res chain seq x y z
N MET A 1 -4.19 -22.80 -4.54
CA MET A 1 -4.69 -22.23 -4.72
C MET A 1 -5.60 -21.14 -5.15
N SER A 2 -5.98 -20.48 -4.27
CA SER A 2 -6.98 -19.48 -4.23
C SER A 2 -6.80 -18.27 -5.10
N ASP A 3 -5.65 -18.07 -5.69
CA ASP A 3 -5.37 -16.89 -6.51
C ASP A 3 -6.20 -16.81 -7.78
N LYS A 4 -6.73 -17.93 -8.24
CA LYS A 4 -7.56 -17.95 -9.45
C LYS A 4 -8.87 -17.18 -9.29
N ASN A 5 -9.31 -16.98 -8.05
CA ASN A 5 -10.57 -16.30 -7.76
C ASN A 5 -10.38 -14.83 -7.37
N VAL A 6 -9.15 -14.34 -7.39
CA VAL A 6 -8.84 -12.97 -7.02
C VAL A 6 -8.73 -12.12 -8.28
N GLN A 7 -9.50 -11.04 -8.33
CA GLN A 7 -9.47 -10.08 -9.43
C GLN A 7 -9.05 -8.72 -8.89
N ILE A 8 -8.18 -8.03 -9.64
CA ILE A 8 -7.71 -6.70 -9.28
C ILE A 8 -8.31 -5.70 -10.25
N ARG A 9 -8.87 -4.63 -9.73
CA ARG A 9 -9.44 -3.55 -10.54
C ARG A 9 -9.28 -2.21 -9.84
N SER A 10 -9.48 -1.13 -10.59
CA SER A 10 -9.50 0.21 -10.01
C SER A 10 -10.73 0.38 -9.13
N ALA A 11 -10.55 1.12 -8.04
CA ALA A 11 -11.65 1.44 -7.13
C ALA A 11 -12.41 2.67 -7.62
N ASN A 12 -13.68 2.76 -7.22
CA ASN A 12 -14.49 3.95 -7.42
C ASN A 12 -15.16 4.33 -6.09
N GLU A 13 -15.90 5.43 -6.08
CA GLU A 13 -16.49 5.94 -4.83
C GLU A 13 -17.49 4.97 -4.19
N ASN A 14 -18.12 4.10 -4.97
CA ASN A 14 -19.03 3.11 -4.42
C ASN A 14 -18.32 2.02 -3.63
N ASP A 15 -17.00 1.90 -3.78
CA ASP A 15 -16.19 0.91 -3.08
C ASP A 15 -15.69 1.41 -1.73
N LEU A 16 -15.81 2.71 -1.43
CA LEU A 16 -15.16 3.31 -0.25
C LEU A 16 -15.57 2.68 1.08
N ASP A 17 -16.86 2.37 1.25
CA ASP A 17 -17.30 1.76 2.50
C ASP A 17 -16.64 0.41 2.71
N ALA A 18 -16.60 -0.43 1.68
CA ALA A 18 -15.98 -1.74 1.76
C ALA A 18 -14.46 -1.63 1.93
N ILE A 19 -13.83 -0.68 1.24
CA ILE A 19 -12.39 -0.41 1.38
C ILE A 19 -12.07 -0.04 2.83
N ASN A 20 -12.84 0.87 3.42
CA ASN A 20 -12.59 1.32 4.79
C ASN A 20 -12.84 0.22 5.81
N GLN A 21 -13.75 -0.71 5.54
CA GLN A 21 -13.92 -1.89 6.39
C GLN A 21 -12.68 -2.78 6.35
N VAL A 22 -12.09 -3.00 5.17
CA VAL A 22 -10.85 -3.77 5.03
C VAL A 22 -9.72 -3.10 5.80
N ILE A 23 -9.57 -1.78 5.66
CA ILE A 23 -8.54 -1.02 6.36
C ILE A 23 -8.72 -1.16 7.88
N GLU A 24 -9.94 -1.00 8.36
CA GLU A 24 -10.23 -1.14 9.79
C GLU A 24 -9.83 -2.52 10.31
N GLN A 25 -10.22 -3.58 9.61
CA GLN A 25 -9.87 -4.94 10.02
C GLN A 25 -8.37 -5.18 9.98
N ALA A 26 -7.69 -4.65 8.97
CA ALA A 26 -6.25 -4.80 8.85
C ALA A 26 -5.52 -4.07 9.98
N VAL A 27 -5.90 -2.81 10.25
CA VAL A 27 -5.29 -2.00 11.30
C VAL A 27 -5.52 -2.62 12.68
N MET A 28 -6.73 -3.11 12.94
CA MET A 28 -7.04 -3.73 14.24
C MET A 28 -6.26 -5.02 14.47
N GLY A 29 -5.70 -5.63 13.41
CA GLY A 29 -4.84 -6.80 13.53
C GLY A 29 -3.37 -6.46 13.81
N TRP A 30 -2.99 -5.19 13.82
CA TRP A 30 -1.59 -4.80 14.06
C TRP A 30 -1.17 -5.02 15.51
N GLN A 31 0.15 -5.17 15.70
CA GLN A 31 0.76 -5.39 17.02
C GLN A 31 0.96 -4.06 17.75
N LEU A 32 -0.14 -3.37 18.04
CA LEU A 32 -0.16 -2.11 18.75
C LEU A 32 -1.26 -2.15 19.82
N PRO A 33 -1.15 -1.33 20.88
CA PRO A 33 -2.25 -1.21 21.85
C PRO A 33 -3.55 -0.79 21.16
N GLU A 34 -4.65 -1.36 21.59
CA GLU A 34 -5.95 -1.10 20.97
C GLU A 34 -6.31 0.36 20.91
N ARG A 35 -6.02 1.10 21.97
CA ARG A 35 -6.28 2.53 22.01
C ARG A 35 -5.52 3.28 20.92
N VAL A 36 -4.25 2.90 20.69
CA VAL A 36 -3.43 3.52 19.65
C VAL A 36 -4.02 3.25 18.28
N LYS A 37 -4.44 2.01 18.03
CA LYS A 37 -5.06 1.64 16.76
C LYS A 37 -6.34 2.44 16.51
N ARG A 38 -7.20 2.57 17.51
CA ARG A 38 -8.45 3.31 17.39
C ARG A 38 -8.24 4.80 17.12
N LEU A 39 -7.23 5.39 17.77
CA LEU A 39 -6.90 6.80 17.56
C LEU A 39 -6.30 7.05 16.18
N ALA A 40 -5.54 6.10 15.64
CA ALA A 40 -4.90 6.24 14.34
C ALA A 40 -5.84 5.92 13.18
N LEU A 41 -6.86 5.10 13.40
CA LEU A 41 -7.70 4.58 12.32
C LEU A 41 -8.30 5.65 11.41
N PRO A 42 -8.82 6.78 11.89
CA PRO A 42 -9.37 7.80 10.98
C PRO A 42 -8.37 8.30 9.95
N SER A 43 -7.08 8.32 10.27
CA SER A 43 -6.05 8.80 9.35
C SER A 43 -5.72 7.80 8.24
N TYR A 44 -6.14 6.55 8.38
CA TYR A 44 -5.91 5.53 7.35
C TYR A 44 -7.10 5.35 6.41
N ARG A 45 -8.27 5.86 6.77
CA ARG A 45 -9.46 5.74 5.93
C ARG A 45 -9.36 6.66 4.73
N TYR A 46 -9.98 6.23 3.63
CA TYR A 46 -10.05 7.02 2.40
C TYR A 46 -11.46 7.58 2.21
N ASN A 47 -11.53 8.74 1.54
CA ASN A 47 -12.79 9.39 1.21
C ASN A 47 -12.81 9.77 -0.28
N GLU A 48 -13.88 10.40 -0.72
CA GLU A 48 -14.02 10.78 -2.13
C GLU A 48 -12.92 11.74 -2.60
N LEU A 49 -12.45 12.61 -1.71
CA LEU A 49 -11.38 13.54 -2.04
C LEU A 49 -10.07 12.78 -2.30
N ASP A 50 -9.80 11.74 -1.53
CA ASP A 50 -8.60 10.93 -1.73
C ASP A 50 -8.57 10.29 -3.12
N LEU A 51 -9.73 9.93 -3.68
CA LEU A 51 -9.80 9.36 -5.02
C LEU A 51 -9.40 10.34 -6.12
N LYS A 52 -9.38 11.64 -5.83
CA LYS A 52 -8.90 12.64 -6.78
C LYS A 52 -7.39 12.77 -6.81
N TYR A 53 -6.73 12.47 -5.69
CA TYR A 53 -5.29 12.66 -5.56
C TYR A 53 -4.51 11.36 -5.60
N PHE A 54 -5.13 10.26 -5.22
CA PHE A 54 -4.49 8.94 -5.20
C PHE A 54 -5.23 8.01 -6.14
N THR A 55 -4.50 7.05 -6.68
CA THR A 55 -5.11 5.94 -7.38
C THR A 55 -5.26 4.78 -6.40
N LEU A 56 -6.45 4.22 -6.34
CA LEU A 56 -6.73 3.07 -5.49
C LEU A 56 -7.07 1.88 -6.38
N ILE A 57 -6.40 0.75 -6.11
CA ILE A 57 -6.79 -0.53 -6.70
C ILE A 57 -7.25 -1.46 -5.59
N ILE A 58 -8.16 -2.35 -5.93
CA ILE A 58 -8.69 -3.31 -4.98
C ILE A 58 -8.55 -4.72 -5.52
N ALA A 59 -8.50 -5.66 -4.59
CA ALA A 59 -8.59 -7.08 -4.91
C ALA A 59 -9.94 -7.58 -4.44
N GLU A 60 -10.64 -8.28 -5.33
CA GLU A 60 -11.91 -8.91 -5.04
C GLU A 60 -11.76 -10.42 -5.06
N ARG A 61 -12.46 -11.07 -4.14
CA ARG A 61 -12.54 -12.51 -4.06
C ARG A 61 -13.99 -12.88 -3.80
N ASN A 62 -14.58 -13.67 -4.69
CA ASN A 62 -16.00 -14.04 -4.59
C ASN A 62 -16.90 -12.80 -4.46
N ASN A 63 -16.62 -11.78 -5.27
CA ASN A 63 -17.36 -10.51 -5.34
C ASN A 63 -17.29 -9.66 -4.08
N SER A 64 -16.34 -9.96 -3.18
CA SER A 64 -16.10 -9.14 -1.98
C SER A 64 -14.72 -8.51 -2.05
N ILE A 65 -14.62 -7.24 -1.67
CA ILE A 65 -13.33 -6.56 -1.58
C ILE A 65 -12.58 -7.10 -0.37
N VAL A 66 -11.36 -7.60 -0.59
CA VAL A 66 -10.55 -8.20 0.46
C VAL A 66 -9.21 -7.49 0.67
N ALA A 67 -8.85 -6.57 -0.22
CA ALA A 67 -7.60 -5.83 -0.11
C ALA A 67 -7.66 -4.55 -0.91
N VAL A 68 -6.81 -3.59 -0.55
CA VAL A 68 -6.71 -2.30 -1.23
C VAL A 68 -5.28 -1.82 -1.20
N ALA A 69 -4.87 -1.13 -2.26
CA ALA A 69 -3.60 -0.40 -2.30
C ALA A 69 -3.84 0.99 -2.86
N ALA A 70 -3.15 1.98 -2.30
CA ALA A 70 -3.26 3.38 -2.73
C ALA A 70 -1.89 3.95 -3.04
N TRP A 71 -1.77 4.66 -4.16
CA TRP A 71 -0.49 5.26 -4.55
C TRP A 71 -0.71 6.56 -5.32
N ASP A 72 0.39 7.30 -5.47
CA ASP A 72 0.44 8.40 -6.45
C ASP A 72 1.79 8.40 -7.16
N THR A 73 1.87 9.17 -8.23
CA THR A 73 3.07 9.25 -9.08
C THR A 73 3.75 10.60 -9.02
N ASP A 74 3.31 11.47 -8.13
CA ASP A 74 3.87 12.82 -8.00
C ASP A 74 5.09 12.88 -7.10
N SER A 75 5.53 11.74 -6.59
CA SER A 75 6.67 11.68 -5.68
C SER A 75 8.00 11.72 -6.43
N HIS A 76 8.87 12.63 -6.03
CA HIS A 76 10.25 12.69 -6.50
C HIS A 76 11.21 12.41 -5.34
N GLN A 77 10.83 11.52 -4.45
CA GLN A 77 11.53 11.29 -3.19
C GLN A 77 12.38 10.02 -3.19
N GLY A 78 12.65 9.43 -4.34
CA GLY A 78 13.53 8.28 -4.44
C GLY A 78 14.98 8.67 -4.17
N PRO A 79 15.86 7.66 -3.95
CA PRO A 79 17.28 7.95 -3.72
C PRO A 79 17.90 8.62 -4.94
N ARG A 80 18.80 9.57 -4.70
CA ARG A 80 19.50 10.32 -5.76
C ARG A 80 18.52 11.03 -6.71
N ASP A 81 17.43 11.58 -6.17
CA ASP A 81 16.42 12.31 -6.93
C ASP A 81 15.72 11.46 -8.00
N ARG A 82 15.68 10.16 -7.82
CA ARG A 82 14.95 9.28 -8.74
C ARG A 82 13.45 9.42 -8.54
N ASP A 83 12.72 9.25 -9.63
CA ASP A 83 11.27 9.31 -9.61
C ASP A 83 10.71 7.97 -9.14
N GLY A 84 9.87 8.01 -8.13
CA GLY A 84 9.24 6.80 -7.60
C GLY A 84 7.74 6.91 -7.54
N LEU A 85 7.08 5.79 -7.81
CA LEU A 85 5.69 5.63 -7.44
C LEU A 85 5.63 5.53 -5.92
N LEU A 86 4.86 6.41 -5.29
CA LEU A 86 4.73 6.42 -3.84
C LEU A 86 3.53 5.57 -3.42
N LEU A 87 3.82 4.47 -2.75
CA LEU A 87 2.78 3.62 -2.19
C LEU A 87 2.37 4.17 -0.82
N HIS A 88 1.13 4.65 -0.71
CA HIS A 88 0.60 5.20 0.53
C HIS A 88 0.18 4.13 1.52
N GLY A 89 -0.29 2.99 1.03
CA GLY A 89 -0.69 1.89 1.89
C GLY A 89 -1.12 0.68 1.10
N ILE A 90 -0.92 -0.47 1.71
CA ILE A 90 -1.44 -1.75 1.26
C ILE A 90 -2.12 -2.40 2.46
N TYR A 91 -3.38 -2.77 2.31
CA TYR A 91 -4.16 -3.36 3.41
C TYR A 91 -4.84 -4.62 2.90
N VAL A 92 -4.67 -5.72 3.62
CA VAL A 92 -5.32 -6.99 3.30
C VAL A 92 -6.15 -7.41 4.50
N HIS A 93 -7.40 -7.77 4.26
CA HIS A 93 -8.27 -8.27 5.33
C HIS A 93 -7.59 -9.47 6.01
N PRO A 94 -7.57 -9.51 7.36
CA PRO A 94 -6.83 -10.58 8.08
C PRO A 94 -7.19 -12.00 7.67
N GLU A 95 -8.45 -12.25 7.31
CA GLU A 95 -8.87 -13.58 6.88
C GLU A 95 -8.32 -13.98 5.51
N HIS A 96 -7.78 -13.03 4.76
CA HIS A 96 -7.25 -13.26 3.42
C HIS A 96 -5.75 -13.03 3.32
N GLN A 97 -5.08 -12.82 4.45
CA GLN A 97 -3.63 -12.69 4.49
C GLN A 97 -2.97 -14.04 4.23
N ARG A 98 -1.70 -14.01 3.83
CA ARG A 98 -0.90 -15.19 3.51
C ARG A 98 -1.40 -15.96 2.30
N CYS A 99 -2.24 -15.34 1.47
CA CYS A 99 -2.71 -15.93 0.21
C CYS A 99 -2.04 -15.31 -1.00
N GLY A 100 -1.02 -14.46 -0.79
CA GLY A 100 -0.32 -13.80 -1.90
C GLY A 100 -1.01 -12.58 -2.47
N ILE A 101 -2.10 -12.12 -1.88
CA ILE A 101 -2.89 -10.99 -2.41
C ILE A 101 -2.09 -9.69 -2.34
N GLY A 102 -1.45 -9.41 -1.20
CA GLY A 102 -0.61 -8.22 -1.06
C GLY A 102 0.52 -8.19 -2.07
N GLY A 103 1.14 -9.33 -2.32
CA GLY A 103 2.19 -9.45 -3.32
C GLY A 103 1.68 -9.20 -4.73
N ARG A 104 0.47 -9.66 -5.07
CA ARG A 104 -0.14 -9.38 -6.36
C ARG A 104 -0.44 -7.91 -6.54
N LEU A 105 -0.95 -7.24 -5.49
CA LEU A 105 -1.17 -5.80 -5.54
C LEU A 105 0.14 -5.05 -5.78
N LEU A 106 1.20 -5.43 -5.06
CA LEU A 106 2.51 -4.80 -5.24
C LEU A 106 3.05 -5.02 -6.64
N THR A 107 2.88 -6.21 -7.20
CA THR A 107 3.30 -6.50 -8.57
C THR A 107 2.56 -5.61 -9.57
N GLU A 108 1.28 -5.38 -9.38
CA GLU A 108 0.52 -4.45 -10.23
C GLU A 108 1.08 -3.04 -10.14
N LEU A 109 1.46 -2.57 -8.95
CA LEU A 109 2.05 -1.26 -8.77
C LEU A 109 3.40 -1.15 -9.46
N GLU A 110 4.21 -2.20 -9.39
CA GLU A 110 5.49 -2.25 -10.09
C GLU A 110 5.29 -2.16 -11.60
N ASN A 111 4.27 -2.83 -12.12
CA ASN A 111 3.96 -2.76 -13.54
C ASN A 111 3.52 -1.36 -13.95
N VAL A 112 2.69 -0.71 -13.14
CA VAL A 112 2.28 0.68 -13.38
C VAL A 112 3.51 1.60 -13.38
N ALA A 113 4.40 1.43 -12.42
CA ALA A 113 5.61 2.24 -12.34
C ALA A 113 6.47 2.07 -13.60
N ARG A 114 6.63 0.84 -14.09
CA ARG A 114 7.37 0.58 -15.33
C ARG A 114 6.69 1.22 -16.54
N GLU A 115 5.37 1.10 -16.65
CA GLU A 115 4.61 1.69 -17.76
C GLU A 115 4.73 3.21 -17.79
N GLN A 116 4.87 3.84 -16.63
CA GLN A 116 5.02 5.29 -16.52
C GLN A 116 6.47 5.74 -16.49
N ASN A 117 7.41 4.84 -16.76
CA ASN A 117 8.85 5.13 -16.79
C ASN A 117 9.38 5.66 -15.46
N MET A 118 8.81 5.19 -14.37
CA MET A 118 9.32 5.49 -13.04
C MET A 118 10.53 4.64 -12.72
N ASP A 119 11.46 5.20 -11.92
CA ASP A 119 12.69 4.48 -11.55
C ASP A 119 12.45 3.37 -10.54
N GLY A 120 11.45 3.51 -9.70
CA GLY A 120 11.18 2.53 -8.68
C GLY A 120 9.91 2.79 -7.90
N VAL A 121 9.77 2.05 -6.81
CA VAL A 121 8.64 2.16 -5.89
C VAL A 121 9.17 2.56 -4.52
N LEU A 122 8.57 3.60 -3.95
CA LEU A 122 8.88 4.08 -2.61
C LEU A 122 7.70 3.79 -1.68
N VAL A 123 7.98 3.32 -0.48
CA VAL A 123 6.96 3.13 0.53
C VAL A 123 7.42 3.64 1.88
N LYS A 124 6.48 4.20 2.64
CA LYS A 124 6.68 4.54 4.05
C LYS A 124 6.01 3.43 4.84
N ALA A 125 6.82 2.46 5.29
CA ALA A 125 6.28 1.23 5.85
C ALA A 125 5.94 1.34 7.32
N GLN A 126 4.83 0.73 7.71
CA GLN A 126 4.54 0.47 9.12
C GLN A 126 5.42 -0.70 9.58
N ASN A 127 5.75 -0.74 10.88
CA ASN A 127 6.62 -1.79 11.41
C ASN A 127 6.11 -3.20 11.09
N ASP A 128 4.79 -3.40 11.17
CA ASP A 128 4.19 -4.70 10.90
C ASP A 128 4.34 -5.13 9.43
N ALA A 129 4.60 -4.20 8.52
CA ALA A 129 4.70 -4.47 7.09
C ALA A 129 6.15 -4.59 6.60
N VAL A 130 7.14 -4.30 7.44
CA VAL A 130 8.54 -4.27 7.02
C VAL A 130 8.98 -5.61 6.43
N ALA A 131 8.67 -6.72 7.11
CA ALA A 131 9.05 -8.04 6.62
C ALA A 131 8.46 -8.34 5.24
N PHE A 132 7.20 -7.92 5.02
CA PHE A 132 6.55 -8.07 3.72
C PHE A 132 7.33 -7.35 2.62
N PHE A 133 7.70 -6.10 2.85
CA PHE A 133 8.41 -5.32 1.83
C PHE A 133 9.84 -5.83 1.59
N LEU A 134 10.54 -6.22 2.65
CA LEU A 134 11.87 -6.81 2.50
C LEU A 134 11.83 -8.09 1.67
N ALA A 135 10.82 -8.94 1.90
CA ALA A 135 10.66 -10.18 1.15
C ALA A 135 10.36 -9.93 -0.33
N ARG A 136 9.86 -8.76 -0.67
CA ARG A 136 9.53 -8.37 -2.06
C ARG A 136 10.64 -7.58 -2.73
N GLY A 137 11.80 -7.48 -2.12
CA GLY A 137 12.97 -6.84 -2.73
C GLY A 137 13.12 -5.35 -2.48
N LEU A 138 12.33 -4.77 -1.59
CA LEU A 138 12.54 -3.39 -1.19
C LEU A 138 13.65 -3.35 -0.14
N SER A 139 14.40 -2.24 -0.13
CA SER A 139 15.49 -2.01 0.81
C SER A 139 15.26 -0.72 1.57
N LYS A 140 15.66 -0.71 2.83
CA LYS A 140 15.51 0.48 3.66
C LYS A 140 16.44 1.58 3.17
N LEU A 141 15.89 2.80 3.06
CA LEU A 141 16.69 3.98 2.73
C LEU A 141 17.23 4.62 4.02
N ASP A 142 18.45 5.16 3.94
CA ASP A 142 19.02 5.90 5.04
C ASP A 142 18.29 7.23 5.22
N THR A 143 18.06 7.60 6.47
CA THR A 143 17.49 8.90 6.79
C THR A 143 18.61 9.94 6.81
N GLN A 144 18.61 10.84 5.84
CA GLN A 144 19.64 11.88 5.72
C GLN A 144 19.24 13.17 6.43
N ASP A 145 17.94 13.44 6.51
CA ASP A 145 17.41 14.63 7.15
C ASP A 145 16.25 14.21 8.06
N LEU A 146 16.49 14.23 9.37
CA LEU A 146 15.49 13.79 10.35
C LEU A 146 14.22 14.65 10.38
N GLN A 147 14.31 15.88 9.87
CA GLN A 147 13.14 16.76 9.83
C GLN A 147 12.32 16.57 8.57
N ARG A 148 12.95 16.20 7.47
CA ARG A 148 12.30 16.05 6.16
C ARG A 148 11.98 14.59 5.85
N ASP A 149 12.90 13.68 6.15
CA ASP A 149 12.81 12.30 5.72
C ASP A 149 12.07 11.45 6.76
N TYR A 150 11.11 10.70 6.29
CA TYR A 150 10.43 9.70 7.12
C TYR A 150 11.40 8.54 7.39
N GLU A 151 11.46 8.08 8.66
CA GLU A 151 12.47 7.12 9.10
C GLU A 151 12.35 5.75 8.43
N ASN A 152 11.13 5.27 8.18
CA ASN A 152 10.88 3.93 7.64
C ASN A 152 10.56 3.96 6.15
N ARG A 153 11.43 4.56 5.35
CA ARG A 153 11.28 4.57 3.89
C ARG A 153 11.99 3.36 3.27
N TYR A 154 11.29 2.69 2.35
CA TYR A 154 11.82 1.55 1.62
C TYR A 154 11.69 1.80 0.12
N TRP A 155 12.67 1.31 -0.62
CA TRP A 155 12.78 1.56 -2.07
C TRP A 155 13.05 0.26 -2.80
N LYS A 156 12.43 0.12 -3.98
CA LYS A 156 12.76 -0.95 -4.91
C LYS A 156 13.08 -0.34 -6.27
N GLN A 157 14.30 -0.56 -6.74
CA GLN A 157 14.74 -0.14 -8.08
C GLN A 157 14.16 -1.09 -9.11
N LEU A 158 13.54 -0.56 -10.18
CA LEU A 158 12.85 -1.38 -11.16
C LEU A 158 13.60 -1.55 -12.48
N SER A 159 14.70 -0.85 -12.66
CA SER A 159 15.44 -0.97 -13.93
C SER A 159 16.93 -1.11 -13.73
#